data_8e544d83c7c71be3b49e8ab9f8c5c35f
#
_entry.id   8e544d83c7c71be3b49e8ab9f8c5c35f
#
_cell.length_a   1.000
_cell.length_b   1.000
_cell.length_c   1.000
_cell.angle_alpha   90.00
_cell.angle_beta   90.00
_cell.angle_gamma   90.00
#
_symmetry.space_group_name_H-M   'P 1'
#
loop_
_entity.id
_entity.type
_entity.pdbx_description
1 polymer ?
#
loop_
_entity_poly.entity_id
_entity_poly.type
_entity_poly.pdbx_seq_one_letter_code
_entity_poly.pdbx_strand_id
1 'polypeptide(L)'
;MNVPIYENTLAVDVVNEPQLVVKTNPYEIKCDHIVVATHFPLYDPLKMFSTKMYPSRSYVTAFKSNKDFPGGMYLNIDQVKHSLRSFTANEEKLWIFGGEGHDTGKYKESDTPYSKLISFAETHLPVENWEYQWSAQDYITLDKVPYIGKTNDDDEIYVATGYRKWGMSTSMVAAKLITDLIMGQPNSYKELYKPTRFHSDPDIKEFMKNAGTITKEFVQGKFKTNDINLSELQPGEATKIHSI
;
A
#
# COMPACT_ATOMS: atom_id res chain seq x y z
N MET A 1 -11.12 -16.12 20.14
CA MET A 1 -11.60 -16.71 18.88
C MET A 1 -10.39 -17.22 18.12
N ASN A 2 -10.32 -18.52 17.82
CA ASN A 2 -9.23 -19.03 16.98
C ASN A 2 -9.67 -18.87 15.51
N VAL A 3 -9.13 -17.87 14.83
CA VAL A 3 -9.30 -17.69 13.39
C VAL A 3 -8.14 -18.44 12.72
N PRO A 4 -8.39 -19.39 11.80
CA PRO A 4 -7.32 -20.06 11.09
C PRO A 4 -6.61 -19.05 10.17
N ILE A 5 -5.27 -19.08 10.16
CA ILE A 5 -4.42 -18.29 9.29
C ILE A 5 -3.64 -19.28 8.41
N TYR A 6 -3.75 -19.11 7.11
CA TYR A 6 -3.06 -19.95 6.12
C TYR A 6 -1.89 -19.16 5.52
N GLU A 7 -0.70 -19.41 6.01
CA GLU A 7 0.54 -18.87 5.48
C GLU A 7 0.96 -19.61 4.21
N ASN A 8 1.84 -19.01 3.41
CA ASN A 8 2.34 -19.58 2.14
C ASN A 8 1.22 -19.98 1.15
N THR A 9 0.05 -19.34 1.28
CA THR A 9 -1.14 -19.62 0.47
C THR A 9 -1.51 -18.35 -0.30
N LEU A 10 -1.10 -18.28 -1.57
CA LEU A 10 -1.35 -17.14 -2.43
C LEU A 10 -2.76 -17.23 -3.02
N ALA A 11 -3.61 -16.25 -2.73
CA ALA A 11 -4.85 -16.05 -3.47
C ALA A 11 -4.53 -15.46 -4.85
N VAL A 12 -4.97 -16.13 -5.91
CA VAL A 12 -4.65 -15.73 -7.30
C VAL A 12 -5.85 -15.18 -8.05
N ASP A 13 -7.07 -15.53 -7.62
CA ASP A 13 -8.30 -15.10 -8.29
C ASP A 13 -9.50 -15.17 -7.34
N VAL A 14 -10.55 -14.44 -7.67
CA VAL A 14 -11.86 -14.49 -7.01
C VAL A 14 -12.93 -14.72 -8.06
N VAL A 15 -13.72 -15.76 -7.89
CA VAL A 15 -14.88 -16.10 -8.74
C VAL A 15 -16.15 -15.81 -7.96
N ASN A 16 -17.08 -15.10 -8.58
CA ASN A 16 -18.32 -14.66 -7.95
C ASN A 16 -19.53 -15.54 -8.29
N GLU A 17 -19.53 -16.27 -9.43
CA GLU A 17 -20.66 -17.08 -9.86
C GLU A 17 -20.24 -18.52 -10.21
N PRO A 18 -21.07 -19.54 -9.93
CA PRO A 18 -22.37 -19.51 -9.23
C PRO A 18 -22.27 -19.46 -7.70
N GLN A 19 -21.06 -19.46 -7.16
CA GLN A 19 -20.73 -19.38 -5.74
C GLN A 19 -19.43 -18.60 -5.57
N LEU A 20 -19.30 -17.87 -4.45
CA LEU A 20 -18.07 -17.20 -4.10
C LEU A 20 -16.94 -18.20 -3.83
N VAL A 21 -15.85 -18.06 -4.59
CA VAL A 21 -14.66 -18.91 -4.47
C VAL A 21 -13.42 -18.05 -4.52
N VAL A 22 -12.53 -18.22 -3.55
CA VAL A 22 -11.15 -17.74 -3.62
C VAL A 22 -10.28 -18.85 -4.19
N LYS A 23 -9.66 -18.61 -5.34
CA LYS A 23 -8.69 -19.52 -5.92
C LYS A 23 -7.32 -19.31 -5.32
N THR A 24 -6.72 -20.39 -4.90
CA THR A 24 -5.32 -20.48 -4.48
C THR A 24 -4.63 -21.56 -5.33
N ASN A 25 -3.32 -21.70 -5.20
CA ASN A 25 -2.65 -22.83 -5.86
C ASN A 25 -2.18 -23.83 -4.78
N PRO A 26 -2.70 -25.06 -4.71
CA PRO A 26 -3.63 -25.72 -5.67
C PRO A 26 -5.12 -25.72 -5.25
N TYR A 27 -5.56 -24.98 -4.24
CA TYR A 27 -6.87 -25.13 -3.61
C TYR A 27 -7.88 -24.08 -4.06
N GLU A 28 -9.18 -24.43 -3.90
CA GLU A 28 -10.30 -23.51 -4.01
C GLU A 28 -11.02 -23.42 -2.66
N ILE A 29 -11.30 -22.21 -2.21
CA ILE A 29 -11.96 -21.94 -0.94
C ILE A 29 -13.34 -21.36 -1.24
N LYS A 30 -14.38 -22.12 -0.93
CA LYS A 30 -15.78 -21.67 -1.02
C LYS A 30 -16.13 -20.89 0.23
N CYS A 31 -16.80 -19.78 0.06
CA CYS A 31 -17.17 -18.86 1.15
C CYS A 31 -18.46 -18.11 0.86
N ASP A 32 -19.09 -17.59 1.91
CA ASP A 32 -20.30 -16.77 1.81
C ASP A 32 -19.95 -15.29 1.64
N HIS A 33 -18.81 -14.87 2.18
CA HIS A 33 -18.31 -13.49 2.11
C HIS A 33 -16.81 -13.50 1.85
N ILE A 34 -16.33 -12.54 1.05
CA ILE A 34 -14.90 -12.32 0.79
C ILE A 34 -14.52 -10.91 1.20
N VAL A 35 -13.46 -10.77 1.98
CA VAL A 35 -12.86 -9.47 2.31
C VAL A 35 -11.51 -9.36 1.64
N VAL A 36 -11.42 -8.52 0.62
CA VAL A 36 -10.18 -8.23 -0.12
C VAL A 36 -9.41 -7.13 0.61
N ALA A 37 -8.46 -7.53 1.45
CA ALA A 37 -7.60 -6.63 2.22
C ALA A 37 -6.11 -6.76 1.78
N THR A 38 -5.88 -6.95 0.49
CA THR A 38 -4.58 -7.25 -0.12
C THR A 38 -3.76 -6.02 -0.49
N HIS A 39 -4.01 -4.89 0.17
CA HIS A 39 -3.38 -3.59 -0.09
C HIS A 39 -3.81 -3.01 -1.44
N PHE A 40 -3.31 -3.52 -2.57
CA PHE A 40 -3.97 -3.36 -3.87
C PHE A 40 -5.00 -4.50 -4.04
N PRO A 41 -6.26 -4.20 -4.37
CA PRO A 41 -7.29 -5.22 -4.43
C PRO A 41 -7.01 -6.28 -5.50
N LEU A 42 -6.97 -7.54 -5.10
CA LEU A 42 -6.87 -8.69 -6.00
C LEU A 42 -8.09 -8.77 -6.94
N TYR A 43 -9.27 -8.44 -6.43
CA TYR A 43 -10.52 -8.41 -7.17
C TYR A 43 -10.84 -6.97 -7.58
N ASP A 44 -10.74 -6.69 -8.86
CA ASP A 44 -11.02 -5.37 -9.46
C ASP A 44 -11.70 -5.56 -10.84
N PRO A 45 -12.94 -6.09 -10.87
CA PRO A 45 -13.59 -6.52 -12.11
C PRO A 45 -13.83 -5.38 -13.11
N LEU A 46 -14.01 -4.16 -12.62
CA LEU A 46 -14.22 -2.97 -13.44
C LEU A 46 -12.95 -2.13 -13.62
N LYS A 47 -11.79 -2.63 -13.17
CA LYS A 47 -10.51 -1.88 -13.10
C LYS A 47 -10.66 -0.51 -12.41
N MET A 48 -11.59 -0.44 -11.49
CA MET A 48 -12.00 0.80 -10.83
C MET A 48 -10.93 1.29 -9.85
N PHE A 49 -10.32 0.38 -9.09
CA PHE A 49 -9.31 0.75 -8.10
C PHE A 49 -8.01 1.21 -8.75
N SER A 50 -7.63 0.60 -9.87
CA SER A 50 -6.43 0.99 -10.63
C SER A 50 -6.51 2.41 -11.19
N THR A 51 -7.72 2.93 -11.43
CA THR A 51 -7.94 4.29 -11.92
C THR A 51 -8.21 5.32 -10.82
N LYS A 52 -8.68 4.87 -9.65
CA LYS A 52 -9.05 5.72 -8.51
C LYS A 52 -8.00 5.81 -7.40
N MET A 53 -6.90 5.10 -7.53
CA MET A 53 -5.79 5.14 -6.57
C MET A 53 -4.46 5.28 -7.30
N TYR A 54 -3.50 5.89 -6.64
CA TYR A 54 -2.14 5.96 -7.13
C TYR A 54 -1.15 5.49 -6.05
N PRO A 55 -0.05 4.83 -6.45
CA PRO A 55 0.94 4.35 -5.51
C PRO A 55 1.89 5.46 -5.10
N SER A 56 2.21 5.53 -3.80
CA SER A 56 3.23 6.41 -3.22
C SER A 56 4.23 5.58 -2.44
N ARG A 57 5.51 5.77 -2.71
CA ARG A 57 6.59 5.08 -2.02
C ARG A 57 7.21 5.97 -0.96
N SER A 58 7.60 5.39 0.16
CA SER A 58 8.41 6.04 1.19
C SER A 58 9.51 5.12 1.67
N TYR A 59 10.53 5.72 2.27
CA TYR A 59 11.76 5.06 2.67
C TYR A 59 11.92 5.14 4.17
N VAL A 60 12.52 4.13 4.73
CA VAL A 60 12.75 4.01 6.17
C VAL A 60 14.16 3.48 6.40
N THR A 61 14.81 4.04 7.38
CA THR A 61 16.09 3.57 7.89
C THR A 61 15.98 3.31 9.39
N ALA A 62 16.74 2.34 9.89
CA ALA A 62 16.84 2.09 11.31
C ALA A 62 18.32 2.11 11.73
N PHE A 63 18.62 2.72 12.87
CA PHE A 63 19.97 2.88 13.37
C PHE A 63 20.04 2.74 14.89
N LYS A 64 21.22 2.38 15.38
CA LYS A 64 21.58 2.44 16.79
C LYS A 64 22.08 3.82 17.16
N SER A 65 21.83 4.22 18.38
CA SER A 65 22.27 5.50 18.94
C SER A 65 22.82 5.27 20.34
N ASN A 66 23.88 6.00 20.68
CA ASN A 66 24.43 6.07 22.06
C ASN A 66 23.59 6.97 22.97
N LYS A 67 22.53 7.60 22.45
CA LYS A 67 21.59 8.39 23.23
C LYS A 67 20.30 7.66 23.43
N ASP A 68 19.70 7.86 24.60
CA ASP A 68 18.35 7.35 24.84
C ASP A 68 17.33 8.10 23.99
N PHE A 69 16.37 7.36 23.44
CA PHE A 69 15.27 7.96 22.72
C PHE A 69 14.35 8.72 23.68
N PRO A 70 13.98 9.97 23.40
CA PRO A 70 13.22 10.81 24.34
C PRO A 70 11.75 10.37 24.51
N GLY A 71 11.33 9.27 23.88
CA GLY A 71 9.97 8.77 23.92
C GLY A 71 9.08 9.38 22.85
N GLY A 72 7.87 8.82 22.69
CA GLY A 72 6.89 9.32 21.73
C GLY A 72 7.16 8.97 20.26
N MET A 73 6.44 9.64 19.39
CA MET A 73 6.60 9.59 17.93
C MET A 73 6.63 11.02 17.38
N TYR A 74 7.53 11.28 16.47
CA TYR A 74 7.73 12.61 15.91
C TYR A 74 7.41 12.61 14.41
N LEU A 75 6.74 13.63 13.97
CA LEU A 75 6.45 13.89 12.56
C LEU A 75 6.68 15.39 12.31
N ASN A 76 7.53 15.74 11.35
CA ASN A 76 7.68 17.13 10.96
C ASN A 76 6.50 17.62 10.10
N ILE A 77 6.36 18.94 10.01
CA ILE A 77 5.31 19.60 9.21
C ILE A 77 5.84 20.19 7.90
N ASP A 78 7.14 20.03 7.62
CA ASP A 78 7.78 20.56 6.42
C ASP A 78 7.25 19.92 5.13
N GLN A 79 7.66 20.43 3.98
CA GLN A 79 7.25 19.87 2.68
C GLN A 79 7.73 18.42 2.53
N VAL A 80 8.98 18.13 2.87
CA VAL A 80 9.50 16.78 2.95
C VAL A 80 9.16 16.21 4.32
N LYS A 81 8.26 15.25 4.34
CA LYS A 81 7.79 14.63 5.58
C LYS A 81 8.81 13.64 6.11
N HIS A 82 9.25 13.86 7.34
CA HIS A 82 10.06 12.92 8.08
C HIS A 82 9.34 12.48 9.34
N SER A 83 9.52 11.20 9.70
CA SER A 83 9.00 10.64 10.94
C SER A 83 10.12 9.98 11.73
N LEU A 84 10.06 10.07 13.04
CA LEU A 84 11.04 9.47 13.94
C LEU A 84 10.32 8.76 15.09
N ARG A 85 10.71 7.54 15.37
CA ARG A 85 10.21 6.74 16.49
C ARG A 85 11.27 5.76 16.96
N SER A 86 11.08 5.15 18.12
CA SER A 86 11.89 4.02 18.58
C SER A 86 11.17 2.70 18.39
N PHE A 87 11.96 1.66 18.33
CA PHE A 87 11.52 0.27 18.36
C PHE A 87 12.44 -0.52 19.29
N THR A 88 11.88 -1.38 20.12
CA THR A 88 12.65 -2.27 21.02
C THR A 88 12.17 -3.70 20.80
N ALA A 89 13.09 -4.59 20.43
CA ALA A 89 12.88 -6.02 20.35
C ALA A 89 14.13 -6.74 20.82
N ASN A 90 13.96 -7.80 21.61
CA ASN A 90 15.06 -8.65 22.10
C ASN A 90 16.22 -7.83 22.72
N GLU A 91 15.88 -6.81 23.52
CA GLU A 91 16.83 -5.87 24.16
C GLU A 91 17.53 -4.90 23.20
N GLU A 92 17.35 -5.05 21.89
CA GLU A 92 17.85 -4.07 20.92
C GLU A 92 16.93 -2.85 20.86
N LYS A 93 17.52 -1.68 21.02
CA LYS A 93 16.86 -0.38 20.87
C LYS A 93 17.28 0.24 19.56
N LEU A 94 16.31 0.44 18.65
CA LEU A 94 16.54 1.07 17.37
C LEU A 94 15.76 2.38 17.28
N TRP A 95 16.38 3.37 16.64
CA TRP A 95 15.69 4.56 16.15
C TRP A 95 15.26 4.30 14.72
N ILE A 96 14.01 4.52 14.43
CA ILE A 96 13.43 4.34 13.09
C ILE A 96 13.12 5.69 12.51
N PHE A 97 13.80 6.03 11.42
CA PHE A 97 13.65 7.30 10.71
C PHE A 97 13.11 7.05 9.30
N GLY A 98 12.01 7.71 8.95
CA GLY A 98 11.34 7.52 7.67
C GLY A 98 11.03 8.85 6.99
N GLY A 99 11.00 8.82 5.65
CA GLY A 99 10.70 10.02 4.87
C GLY A 99 10.87 9.83 3.37
N GLU A 100 11.20 10.91 2.67
CA GLU A 100 11.48 10.99 1.24
C GLU A 100 10.36 10.37 0.37
N GLY A 101 9.10 10.56 0.81
CA GLY A 101 7.93 10.03 0.11
C GLY A 101 7.70 10.71 -1.23
N HIS A 102 7.43 9.90 -2.27
CA HIS A 102 7.12 10.36 -3.62
C HIS A 102 6.13 9.41 -4.31
N ASP A 103 5.49 9.88 -5.37
CA ASP A 103 4.66 9.01 -6.22
C ASP A 103 5.54 7.96 -6.89
N THR A 104 5.15 6.69 -6.82
CA THR A 104 5.92 5.58 -7.39
C THR A 104 6.11 5.76 -8.89
N GLY A 105 7.30 5.48 -9.40
CA GLY A 105 7.66 5.63 -10.81
C GLY A 105 8.19 7.03 -11.20
N LYS A 106 8.08 8.04 -10.33
CA LYS A 106 8.60 9.39 -10.63
C LYS A 106 10.10 9.55 -10.38
N TYR A 107 10.71 8.69 -9.60
CA TYR A 107 12.15 8.69 -9.38
C TYR A 107 12.86 7.77 -10.38
N LYS A 108 13.91 8.29 -11.02
CA LYS A 108 14.71 7.52 -11.98
C LYS A 108 15.81 6.68 -11.33
N GLU A 109 16.26 7.10 -10.15
CA GLU A 109 17.34 6.45 -9.38
C GLU A 109 16.81 6.05 -8.01
N SER A 110 16.87 4.74 -7.72
CA SER A 110 16.36 4.18 -6.46
C SER A 110 17.13 4.64 -5.21
N ASP A 111 18.41 4.96 -5.37
CA ASP A 111 19.31 5.24 -4.24
C ASP A 111 19.22 6.66 -3.73
N THR A 112 18.75 7.59 -4.55
CA THR A 112 18.69 9.02 -4.19
C THR A 112 17.80 9.29 -2.95
N PRO A 113 16.61 8.68 -2.77
CA PRO A 113 15.81 8.89 -1.57
C PRO A 113 16.49 8.40 -0.29
N TYR A 114 17.16 7.23 -0.35
CA TYR A 114 17.90 6.72 0.80
C TYR A 114 19.07 7.63 1.15
N SER A 115 19.86 8.06 0.17
CA SER A 115 20.99 8.95 0.40
C SER A 115 20.57 10.27 1.05
N LYS A 116 19.44 10.85 0.62
CA LYS A 116 18.88 12.06 1.24
C LYS A 116 18.42 11.81 2.68
N LEU A 117 17.73 10.70 2.91
CA LEU A 117 17.24 10.32 4.24
C LEU A 117 18.40 10.09 5.21
N ILE A 118 19.44 9.39 4.78
CA ILE A 118 20.64 9.12 5.54
C ILE A 118 21.39 10.43 5.84
N SER A 119 21.65 11.27 4.84
CA SER A 119 22.35 12.54 5.01
C SER A 119 21.61 13.47 5.98
N PHE A 120 20.30 13.53 5.92
CA PHE A 120 19.50 14.30 6.87
C PHE A 120 19.65 13.75 8.30
N ALA A 121 19.56 12.41 8.46
CA ALA A 121 19.67 11.79 9.76
C ALA A 121 21.08 12.01 10.37
N GLU A 122 22.14 11.82 9.61
CA GLU A 122 23.52 12.03 10.06
C GLU A 122 23.79 13.48 10.48
N THR A 123 23.09 14.44 9.87
CA THR A 123 23.24 15.85 10.21
C THR A 123 22.49 16.23 11.49
N HIS A 124 21.33 15.59 11.76
CA HIS A 124 20.39 16.10 12.78
C HIS A 124 20.14 15.11 13.93
N LEU A 125 20.48 13.83 13.75
CA LEU A 125 20.19 12.79 14.71
C LEU A 125 21.48 12.11 15.21
N PRO A 126 21.49 11.54 16.41
CA PRO A 126 22.69 10.90 16.98
C PRO A 126 22.87 9.49 16.41
N VAL A 127 23.13 9.40 15.11
CA VAL A 127 23.35 8.12 14.42
C VAL A 127 24.73 7.57 14.83
N GLU A 128 24.78 6.32 15.27
CA GLU A 128 26.00 5.59 15.57
C GLU A 128 26.28 4.52 14.51
N ASN A 129 25.31 3.63 14.31
CA ASN A 129 25.42 2.54 13.33
C ASN A 129 24.10 2.35 12.59
N TRP A 130 24.15 2.27 11.27
CA TRP A 130 23.04 1.88 10.44
C TRP A 130 22.82 0.36 10.53
N GLU A 131 21.57 -0.06 10.75
CA GLU A 131 21.23 -1.48 10.90
C GLU A 131 20.35 -1.98 9.75
N TYR A 132 19.29 -1.21 9.40
CA TYR A 132 18.33 -1.63 8.41
C TYR A 132 17.89 -0.47 7.53
N GLN A 133 17.53 -0.82 6.31
CA GLN A 133 16.83 0.10 5.40
C GLN A 133 15.79 -0.66 4.57
N TRP A 134 14.64 -0.06 4.37
CA TRP A 134 13.58 -0.63 3.54
C TRP A 134 12.69 0.46 2.97
N SER A 135 11.90 0.12 1.95
CA SER A 135 10.87 0.99 1.42
C SER A 135 9.51 0.31 1.48
N ALA A 136 8.46 1.12 1.56
CA ALA A 136 7.09 0.65 1.50
C ALA A 136 6.33 1.48 0.46
N GLN A 137 5.38 0.83 -0.20
CA GLN A 137 4.47 1.48 -1.12
C GLN A 137 3.07 1.48 -0.52
N ASP A 138 2.43 2.63 -0.52
CA ASP A 138 1.06 2.82 -0.08
C ASP A 138 0.18 3.26 -1.23
N TYR A 139 -1.10 2.94 -1.18
CA TYR A 139 -2.07 3.42 -2.14
C TYR A 139 -2.85 4.59 -1.56
N ILE A 140 -2.98 5.63 -2.37
CA ILE A 140 -3.68 6.87 -2.04
C ILE A 140 -4.86 6.99 -2.98
N THR A 141 -6.06 7.10 -2.42
CA THR A 141 -7.29 7.36 -3.16
C THR A 141 -7.31 8.81 -3.66
N LEU A 142 -8.04 9.11 -4.72
CA LEU A 142 -8.11 10.45 -5.30
C LEU A 142 -8.64 11.48 -4.31
N ASP A 143 -9.67 11.14 -3.56
CA ASP A 143 -10.29 11.97 -2.52
C ASP A 143 -9.60 11.86 -1.15
N LYS A 144 -8.55 11.03 -1.06
CA LYS A 144 -7.79 10.77 0.17
C LYS A 144 -8.57 10.10 1.30
N VAL A 145 -9.76 9.58 1.02
CA VAL A 145 -10.57 8.78 1.93
C VAL A 145 -10.45 7.31 1.53
N PRO A 146 -10.18 6.36 2.43
CA PRO A 146 -10.08 4.94 2.10
C PRO A 146 -11.32 4.37 1.43
N TYR A 147 -11.15 3.30 0.64
CA TYR A 147 -12.27 2.50 0.14
C TYR A 147 -12.51 1.32 1.07
N ILE A 148 -13.69 1.30 1.71
CA ILE A 148 -14.07 0.25 2.65
C ILE A 148 -15.56 -0.06 2.43
N GLY A 149 -15.87 -1.31 2.09
CA GLY A 149 -17.25 -1.76 1.90
C GLY A 149 -17.40 -2.70 0.72
N LYS A 150 -18.62 -2.93 0.26
CA LYS A 150 -18.91 -3.79 -0.89
C LYS A 150 -18.28 -3.24 -2.16
N THR A 151 -17.72 -4.13 -2.99
CA THR A 151 -17.16 -3.77 -4.30
C THR A 151 -18.26 -3.40 -5.29
N ASN A 152 -19.43 -4.01 -5.13
CA ASN A 152 -20.66 -3.77 -5.85
C ASN A 152 -21.82 -4.03 -4.88
N ASP A 153 -22.94 -3.39 -5.06
CA ASP A 153 -24.09 -3.51 -4.14
C ASP A 153 -24.70 -4.94 -4.16
N ASP A 154 -24.56 -5.66 -5.28
CA ASP A 154 -25.11 -7.02 -5.47
C ASP A 154 -24.14 -8.15 -5.02
N ASP A 155 -22.89 -7.83 -4.75
CA ASP A 155 -21.86 -8.81 -4.40
C ASP A 155 -21.63 -8.92 -2.89
N GLU A 156 -21.31 -10.12 -2.40
CA GLU A 156 -20.83 -10.34 -1.04
C GLU A 156 -19.29 -10.28 -0.94
N ILE A 157 -18.69 -9.43 -1.81
CA ILE A 157 -17.26 -9.15 -1.85
C ILE A 157 -17.03 -7.74 -1.32
N TYR A 158 -16.22 -7.66 -0.29
CA TYR A 158 -15.86 -6.42 0.39
C TYR A 158 -14.40 -6.08 0.11
N VAL A 159 -14.07 -4.81 0.09
CA VAL A 159 -12.71 -4.31 -0.05
C VAL A 159 -12.36 -3.40 1.11
N ALA A 160 -11.07 -3.40 1.47
CA ALA A 160 -10.50 -2.50 2.45
C ALA A 160 -9.11 -2.07 1.97
N THR A 161 -9.02 -0.84 1.42
CA THR A 161 -7.80 -0.35 0.75
C THR A 161 -7.68 1.17 0.76
N GLY A 162 -6.54 1.68 0.27
CA GLY A 162 -6.33 3.12 0.11
C GLY A 162 -6.06 3.84 1.43
N TYR A 163 -5.41 3.21 2.37
CA TYR A 163 -5.21 3.70 3.74
C TYR A 163 -4.19 4.84 3.87
N ARG A 164 -3.49 5.19 2.80
CA ARG A 164 -2.62 6.37 2.77
C ARG A 164 -1.67 6.46 3.98
N LYS A 165 -0.96 5.36 4.29
CA LYS A 165 -0.04 5.21 5.45
C LYS A 165 -0.70 5.17 6.85
N TRP A 166 -2.04 5.22 6.92
CA TRP A 166 -2.80 5.17 8.18
C TRP A 166 -3.46 3.81 8.44
N GLY A 167 -2.82 2.73 7.95
CA GLY A 167 -3.36 1.37 8.04
C GLY A 167 -3.68 0.92 9.46
N MET A 168 -2.84 1.23 10.44
CA MET A 168 -3.02 0.78 11.82
C MET A 168 -4.32 1.29 12.46
N SER A 169 -4.69 2.54 12.24
CA SER A 169 -5.94 3.11 12.75
C SER A 169 -7.13 2.80 11.84
N THR A 170 -6.93 2.90 10.51
CA THR A 170 -8.01 2.73 9.54
C THR A 170 -8.49 1.29 9.45
N SER A 171 -7.63 0.30 9.68
CA SER A 171 -8.02 -1.12 9.71
C SER A 171 -9.06 -1.43 10.80
N MET A 172 -9.03 -0.73 11.93
CA MET A 172 -10.05 -0.88 12.97
C MET A 172 -11.42 -0.37 12.51
N VAL A 173 -11.43 0.77 11.79
CA VAL A 173 -12.65 1.31 11.17
C VAL A 173 -13.16 0.36 10.11
N ALA A 174 -12.26 -0.19 9.28
CA ALA A 174 -12.60 -1.15 8.23
C ALA A 174 -13.21 -2.43 8.81
N ALA A 175 -12.60 -2.99 9.85
CA ALA A 175 -13.10 -4.19 10.52
C ALA A 175 -14.52 -3.96 11.06
N LYS A 176 -14.75 -2.84 11.78
CA LYS A 176 -16.07 -2.50 12.31
C LYS A 176 -17.11 -2.31 11.19
N LEU A 177 -16.78 -1.51 10.18
CA LEU A 177 -17.70 -1.21 9.09
C LEU A 177 -18.06 -2.46 8.28
N ILE A 178 -17.09 -3.28 7.89
CA ILE A 178 -17.34 -4.51 7.13
C ILE A 178 -18.14 -5.50 7.96
N THR A 179 -17.85 -5.65 9.26
CA THR A 179 -18.64 -6.49 10.14
C THR A 179 -20.10 -6.03 10.21
N ASP A 180 -20.35 -4.73 10.36
CA ASP A 180 -21.71 -4.19 10.39
C ASP A 180 -22.44 -4.46 9.06
N LEU A 181 -21.76 -4.32 7.92
CA LEU A 181 -22.33 -4.59 6.61
C LEU A 181 -22.69 -6.08 6.43
N ILE A 182 -21.81 -6.99 6.83
CA ILE A 182 -22.05 -8.45 6.78
C ILE A 182 -23.23 -8.84 7.68
N MET A 183 -23.32 -8.23 8.86
CA MET A 183 -24.38 -8.51 9.83
C MET A 183 -25.67 -7.73 9.56
N GLY A 184 -25.75 -6.94 8.49
CA GLY A 184 -26.91 -6.11 8.16
C GLY A 184 -27.18 -4.99 9.18
N GLN A 185 -26.16 -4.57 9.94
CA GLN A 185 -26.30 -3.51 10.93
C GLN A 185 -26.13 -2.12 10.30
N PRO A 186 -26.88 -1.11 10.74
CA PRO A 186 -26.70 0.24 10.26
C PRO A 186 -25.34 0.82 10.67
N ASN A 187 -24.66 1.49 9.75
CA ASN A 187 -23.42 2.19 10.03
C ASN A 187 -23.39 3.54 9.30
N SER A 188 -23.26 4.62 10.05
CA SER A 188 -23.30 6.00 9.52
C SER A 188 -22.14 6.35 8.59
N TYR A 189 -21.06 5.58 8.61
CA TYR A 189 -19.89 5.79 7.76
C TYR A 189 -19.93 5.02 6.44
N LYS A 190 -20.98 4.19 6.22
CA LYS A 190 -21.11 3.37 5.02
C LYS A 190 -20.93 4.17 3.73
N GLU A 191 -21.64 5.28 3.60
CA GLU A 191 -21.60 6.11 2.40
C GLU A 191 -20.27 6.87 2.24
N LEU A 192 -19.66 7.29 3.35
CA LEU A 192 -18.37 7.98 3.34
C LEU A 192 -17.26 7.10 2.75
N TYR A 193 -17.21 5.82 3.13
CA TYR A 193 -16.17 4.89 2.73
C TYR A 193 -16.52 4.02 1.52
N LYS A 194 -17.77 4.13 0.98
CA LYS A 194 -18.26 3.28 -0.11
C LYS A 194 -17.29 3.25 -1.29
N PRO A 195 -16.85 2.05 -1.75
CA PRO A 195 -15.89 1.94 -2.86
C PRO A 195 -16.42 2.51 -4.18
N THR A 196 -17.74 2.44 -4.39
CA THR A 196 -18.40 2.95 -5.61
C THR A 196 -18.68 4.44 -5.58
N ARG A 197 -18.36 5.14 -4.46
CA ARG A 197 -18.54 6.60 -4.38
C ARG A 197 -17.77 7.33 -5.46
N PHE A 198 -18.37 8.39 -5.97
CA PHE A 198 -17.77 9.30 -6.92
C PHE A 198 -18.11 10.74 -6.51
N HIS A 199 -17.11 11.52 -6.16
CA HIS A 199 -17.26 12.92 -5.78
C HIS A 199 -16.83 13.82 -6.95
N SER A 200 -17.67 14.74 -7.32
CA SER A 200 -17.70 15.32 -8.67
C SER A 200 -16.84 16.56 -8.95
N ASP A 201 -15.81 16.97 -8.25
CA ASP A 201 -15.03 18.12 -8.77
C ASP A 201 -13.50 18.04 -8.63
N PRO A 202 -12.89 17.72 -7.49
CA PRO A 202 -11.45 17.46 -7.46
C PRO A 202 -11.10 16.12 -8.12
N ASP A 203 -11.99 15.15 -8.03
CA ASP A 203 -11.77 13.77 -8.46
C ASP A 203 -11.66 13.63 -9.98
N ILE A 204 -12.41 14.41 -10.76
CA ILE A 204 -12.38 14.33 -12.22
C ILE A 204 -11.04 14.82 -12.77
N LYS A 205 -10.50 15.92 -12.23
CA LYS A 205 -9.20 16.44 -12.69
C LYS A 205 -8.05 15.49 -12.32
N GLU A 206 -8.07 14.97 -11.10
CA GLU A 206 -7.07 14.00 -10.64
C GLU A 206 -7.21 12.66 -11.37
N PHE A 207 -8.44 12.20 -11.60
CA PHE A 207 -8.74 11.02 -12.42
C PHE A 207 -8.20 11.17 -13.85
N MET A 208 -8.47 12.29 -14.53
CA MET A 208 -7.96 12.54 -15.89
C MET A 208 -6.43 12.63 -15.91
N LYS A 209 -5.82 13.24 -14.92
CA LYS A 209 -4.36 13.31 -14.77
C LYS A 209 -3.76 11.91 -14.56
N ASN A 210 -4.35 11.09 -13.71
CA ASN A 210 -3.88 9.73 -13.45
C ASN A 210 -4.13 8.80 -14.64
N ALA A 211 -5.29 8.88 -15.28
CA ALA A 211 -5.57 8.15 -16.51
C ALA A 211 -4.57 8.51 -17.62
N GLY A 212 -4.26 9.80 -17.78
CA GLY A 212 -3.23 10.27 -18.69
C GLY A 212 -1.83 9.77 -18.35
N THR A 213 -1.49 9.73 -17.07
CA THR A 213 -0.19 9.21 -16.59
C THR A 213 -0.09 7.70 -16.80
N ILE A 214 -1.12 6.94 -16.44
CA ILE A 214 -1.18 5.49 -16.66
C ILE A 214 -1.09 5.16 -18.14
N THR A 215 -1.82 5.88 -18.99
CA THR A 215 -1.76 5.69 -20.46
C THR A 215 -0.37 6.00 -20.98
N LYS A 216 0.24 7.10 -20.53
CA LYS A 216 1.60 7.49 -20.93
C LYS A 216 2.64 6.47 -20.49
N GLU A 217 2.57 6.00 -19.24
CA GLU A 217 3.50 4.99 -18.71
C GLU A 217 3.30 3.63 -19.38
N PHE A 218 2.06 3.25 -19.67
CA PHE A 218 1.75 2.03 -20.43
C PHE A 218 2.32 2.08 -21.86
N VAL A 219 2.13 3.20 -22.55
CA VAL A 219 2.68 3.42 -23.90
C VAL A 219 4.21 3.47 -23.85
N GLN A 220 4.79 4.25 -22.93
CA GLN A 220 6.25 4.32 -22.77
C GLN A 220 6.85 2.99 -22.33
N GLY A 221 6.14 2.21 -21.51
CA GLY A 221 6.58 0.88 -21.07
C GLY A 221 6.59 -0.15 -22.20
N LYS A 222 5.73 0.01 -23.23
CA LYS A 222 5.75 -0.83 -24.44
C LYS A 222 6.93 -0.51 -25.37
N PHE A 223 7.45 0.71 -25.34
CA PHE A 223 8.53 1.15 -26.24
C PHE A 223 9.91 1.19 -25.58
N LYS A 224 10.01 0.97 -24.27
CA LYS A 224 11.31 0.81 -23.60
C LYS A 224 11.71 -0.65 -23.58
N THR A 225 12.55 -1.03 -24.51
CA THR A 225 13.36 -2.25 -24.45
C THR A 225 14.58 -1.94 -23.60
N ASN A 226 14.68 -2.54 -22.43
CA ASN A 226 15.97 -2.67 -21.76
C ASN A 226 16.48 -4.08 -22.08
N ASP A 227 17.53 -4.15 -22.89
CA ASP A 227 18.30 -5.37 -23.16
C ASP A 227 19.12 -5.70 -21.89
N ILE A 228 18.46 -6.13 -20.83
CA ILE A 228 19.13 -6.62 -19.63
C ILE A 228 19.18 -8.14 -19.72
N ASN A 229 20.37 -8.68 -19.64
CA ASN A 229 20.60 -10.10 -19.63
C ASN A 229 20.14 -10.69 -18.29
N LEU A 230 19.13 -11.58 -18.32
CA LEU A 230 18.54 -12.18 -17.12
C LEU A 230 19.54 -12.89 -16.21
N SER A 231 20.68 -13.34 -16.78
CA SER A 231 21.75 -13.99 -16.02
C SER A 231 22.57 -13.04 -15.14
N GLU A 232 22.38 -11.73 -15.26
CA GLU A 232 23.11 -10.71 -14.50
C GLU A 232 22.33 -10.20 -13.28
N LEU A 233 21.07 -10.64 -13.10
CA LEU A 233 20.25 -10.24 -11.97
C LEU A 233 20.74 -10.89 -10.67
N GLN A 234 20.94 -10.05 -9.66
CA GLN A 234 21.27 -10.51 -8.30
C GLN A 234 19.99 -10.88 -7.52
N PRO A 235 20.09 -11.73 -6.49
CA PRO A 235 18.95 -12.04 -5.62
C PRO A 235 18.34 -10.76 -5.01
N GLY A 236 17.04 -10.56 -5.25
CA GLY A 236 16.31 -9.36 -4.81
C GLY A 236 16.18 -8.28 -5.89
N GLU A 237 16.83 -8.41 -7.03
CA GLU A 237 16.65 -7.53 -8.17
C GLU A 237 15.49 -8.01 -9.07
N ALA A 238 14.84 -7.07 -9.72
CA ALA A 238 13.76 -7.35 -10.66
C ALA A 238 13.94 -6.51 -11.93
N THR A 239 13.69 -7.12 -13.08
CA THR A 239 13.64 -6.42 -14.35
C THR A 239 12.35 -6.72 -15.11
N LYS A 240 12.01 -5.85 -16.03
CA LYS A 240 10.83 -6.00 -16.88
C LYS A 240 11.22 -6.77 -18.14
N ILE A 241 10.63 -7.95 -18.30
CA ILE A 241 10.78 -8.75 -19.51
C ILE A 241 9.67 -8.40 -20.50
N HIS A 242 9.99 -8.27 -21.79
CA HIS A 242 8.98 -8.18 -22.83
C HIS A 242 8.31 -9.55 -22.96
N SER A 243 7.01 -9.61 -22.73
CA SER A 243 6.20 -10.70 -23.29
C SER A 243 5.82 -10.33 -24.71
N ILE A 244 6.16 -11.19 -25.64
CA ILE A 244 5.75 -11.16 -27.04
C ILE A 244 4.22 -11.22 -27.13
#